data_7efb76d68c1acb28d015fdb09e5941f0
#
_entry.id   7efb76d68c1acb28d015fdb09e5941f0
#
_cell.length_a   1.000
_cell.length_b   1.000
_cell.length_c   1.000
_cell.angle_alpha   90.00
_cell.angle_beta   90.00
_cell.angle_gamma   90.00
#
_symmetry.space_group_name_H-M   'P 1'
#
loop_
_entity.id
_entity.type
_entity.pdbx_description
1 polymer ?
#
loop_
_entity_poly.entity_id
_entity_poly.type
_entity_poly.pdbx_seq_one_letter_code
_entity_poly.pdbx_strand_id
1 'polypeptide(L)' 'MAELKLPRLPDRTPVRLTISVVPDLHAALVDYAAAYREAYGKEETVSDLVPAMLESFLASDRAFVRGRSR' A
#
# COMPACT_ATOMS: atom_id res chain seq x y z
N MET A 1 -1.50 34.85 16.09
CA MET A 1 -1.46 33.76 15.41
C MET A 1 -2.72 33.07 15.12
N ALA A 2 -2.94 32.81 14.00
CA ALA A 2 -4.19 32.23 13.58
C ALA A 2 -4.15 30.72 13.71
N GLU A 3 -5.24 30.16 14.19
CA GLU A 3 -5.39 28.75 14.21
C GLU A 3 -6.43 28.37 13.20
N LEU A 4 -6.04 27.58 12.23
CA LEU A 4 -6.96 27.14 11.21
C LEU A 4 -7.64 25.86 11.61
N LYS A 5 -8.86 25.66 11.13
CA LYS A 5 -9.58 24.43 11.41
C LYS A 5 -8.95 23.23 10.76
N LEU A 6 -8.38 23.43 9.60
CA LEU A 6 -7.77 22.31 8.88
C LEU A 6 -6.42 21.99 9.51
N PRO A 7 -6.21 20.76 9.93
CA PRO A 7 -4.92 20.39 10.49
C PRO A 7 -3.86 20.37 9.40
N ARG A 8 -2.61 20.33 9.86
CA ARG A 8 -1.51 20.25 8.95
C ARG A 8 -1.61 18.98 8.13
N LEU A 9 -1.48 19.10 6.84
CA LEU A 9 -1.58 17.94 5.97
C LEU A 9 -0.33 17.08 6.08
N PRO A 10 -0.50 15.75 5.98
CA PRO A 10 0.67 14.89 6.04
C PRO A 10 1.56 15.06 4.82
N ASP A 11 2.82 14.76 5.02
CA ASP A 11 3.77 14.78 3.92
C ASP A 11 3.44 13.66 2.96
N ARG A 12 3.21 13.99 1.70
CA ARG A 12 2.85 13.02 0.67
C ARG A 12 3.96 12.75 -0.31
N THR A 13 5.15 13.25 -0.03
CA THR A 13 6.27 13.01 -0.90
C THR A 13 6.62 11.52 -0.86
N PRO A 14 6.62 10.83 -2.00
CA PRO A 14 6.91 9.39 -2.00
C PRO A 14 8.32 9.10 -1.53
N VAL A 15 8.46 8.04 -0.78
CA VAL A 15 9.76 7.51 -0.40
C VAL A 15 10.01 6.28 -1.24
N ARG A 16 11.10 6.28 -2.00
CA ARG A 16 11.39 5.16 -2.86
C ARG A 16 11.83 3.96 -2.05
N LEU A 17 11.24 2.83 -2.34
CA LEU A 17 11.55 1.58 -1.66
C LEU A 17 11.81 0.50 -2.70
N THR A 18 12.98 -0.11 -2.62
CA THR A 18 13.33 -1.19 -3.54
C THR A 18 13.38 -2.49 -2.75
N ILE A 19 12.66 -3.48 -3.22
CA ILE A 19 12.62 -4.77 -2.55
C ILE A 19 12.91 -5.88 -3.54
N SER A 20 13.36 -7.01 -3.01
CA SER A 20 13.55 -8.22 -3.80
C SER A 20 12.55 -9.25 -3.31
N VAL A 21 11.97 -9.99 -4.24
CA VAL A 21 11.00 -11.01 -3.91
C VAL A 21 11.44 -12.32 -4.55
N VAL A 22 11.09 -13.43 -3.90
CA VAL A 22 11.40 -14.73 -4.48
C VAL A 22 10.51 -14.97 -5.69
N PRO A 23 10.95 -15.82 -6.64
CA PRO A 23 10.20 -16.02 -7.88
C PRO A 23 8.75 -16.45 -7.68
N ASP A 24 8.49 -17.31 -6.69
CA ASP A 24 7.12 -17.73 -6.45
C ASP A 24 6.23 -16.59 -6.04
N LEU A 25 6.75 -15.69 -5.21
CA LEU A 25 5.98 -14.52 -4.81
C LEU A 25 5.75 -13.60 -6.00
N HIS A 26 6.76 -13.44 -6.83
CA HIS A 26 6.61 -12.61 -8.01
C HIS A 26 5.52 -13.15 -8.92
N ALA A 27 5.50 -14.47 -9.13
CA ALA A 27 4.47 -15.08 -9.95
C ALA A 27 3.08 -14.85 -9.36
N ALA A 28 2.96 -14.96 -8.04
CA ALA A 28 1.69 -14.73 -7.38
C ALA A 28 1.24 -13.27 -7.54
N LEU A 29 2.18 -12.33 -7.51
CA LEU A 29 1.83 -10.92 -7.69
C LEU A 29 1.35 -10.66 -9.10
N VAL A 30 1.97 -11.30 -10.11
CA VAL A 30 1.53 -11.17 -11.48
C VAL A 30 0.13 -11.73 -11.64
N ASP A 31 -0.13 -12.88 -11.01
CA ASP A 31 -1.45 -13.49 -11.06
C ASP A 31 -2.49 -12.59 -10.39
N TYR A 32 -2.11 -11.95 -9.30
CA TYR A 32 -3.03 -11.04 -8.61
C TYR A 32 -3.35 -9.84 -9.48
N ALA A 33 -2.36 -9.32 -10.20
CA ALA A 33 -2.61 -8.19 -11.09
C ALA A 33 -3.60 -8.56 -12.19
N ALA A 34 -3.50 -9.80 -12.70
CA ALA A 34 -4.44 -10.27 -13.69
C ALA A 34 -5.85 -10.41 -13.10
N ALA A 35 -5.94 -10.92 -11.88
CA ALA A 35 -7.23 -11.05 -11.21
C ALA A 35 -7.85 -9.69 -10.94
N TYR A 36 -7.02 -8.71 -10.60
CA TYR A 36 -7.50 -7.35 -10.36
C TYR A 36 -8.12 -6.77 -11.63
N ARG A 37 -7.44 -6.96 -12.76
CA ARG A 37 -7.97 -6.48 -14.02
C ARG A 37 -9.30 -7.14 -14.34
N GLU A 38 -9.42 -8.44 -14.07
CA GLU A 38 -10.67 -9.15 -14.32
C GLU A 38 -11.80 -8.61 -13.43
N ALA A 39 -11.47 -8.31 -12.17
CA ALA A 39 -12.49 -7.89 -11.23
C ALA A 39 -12.94 -6.45 -11.48
N TYR A 40 -12.02 -5.57 -11.84
CA TYR A 40 -12.35 -4.14 -11.91
C TYR A 40 -12.23 -3.53 -13.28
N GLY A 41 -11.77 -4.30 -14.26
CA GLY A 41 -11.65 -3.79 -15.63
C GLY A 41 -10.59 -2.76 -15.81
N LYS A 42 -9.65 -2.64 -14.85
CA LYS A 42 -8.59 -1.66 -14.93
C LYS A 42 -7.25 -2.34 -14.71
N GLU A 43 -6.33 -2.06 -15.61
CA GLU A 43 -5.02 -2.68 -15.54
C GLU A 43 -4.10 -1.90 -14.62
N GLU A 44 -3.52 -2.60 -13.64
CA GLU A 44 -2.53 -2.01 -12.74
C GLU A 44 -1.28 -2.86 -12.77
N THR A 45 -0.14 -2.23 -12.64
CA THR A 45 1.12 -2.97 -12.59
C THR A 45 1.34 -3.53 -11.19
N VAL A 46 2.22 -4.53 -11.10
CA VAL A 46 2.60 -5.07 -9.80
C VAL A 46 3.16 -3.95 -8.92
N SER A 47 3.97 -3.07 -9.51
CA SER A 47 4.56 -1.96 -8.75
C SER A 47 3.51 -1.03 -8.18
N ASP A 48 2.38 -0.88 -8.86
CA ASP A 48 1.30 -0.03 -8.38
C ASP A 48 0.48 -0.72 -7.29
N LEU A 49 0.36 -2.04 -7.38
CA LEU A 49 -0.47 -2.78 -6.43
C LEU A 49 0.23 -3.08 -5.12
N VAL A 50 1.55 -3.29 -5.16
CA VAL A 50 2.28 -3.68 -3.95
C VAL A 50 2.15 -2.66 -2.82
N PRO A 51 2.28 -1.35 -3.06
CA PRO A 51 2.10 -0.41 -1.96
C PRO A 51 0.73 -0.52 -1.29
N ALA A 52 -0.32 -0.73 -2.09
CA ALA A 52 -1.66 -0.87 -1.54
C ALA A 52 -1.77 -2.17 -0.73
N MET A 53 -1.14 -3.24 -1.20
CA MET A 53 -1.14 -4.49 -0.45
C MET A 53 -0.45 -4.34 0.89
N LEU A 54 0.69 -3.65 0.91
CA LEU A 54 1.41 -3.43 2.15
C LEU A 54 0.59 -2.59 3.12
N GLU A 55 -0.04 -1.56 2.61
CA GLU A 55 -0.86 -0.70 3.43
C GLU A 55 -2.02 -1.48 4.03
N SER A 56 -2.64 -2.32 3.23
CA SER A 56 -3.75 -3.14 3.69
C SER A 56 -3.31 -4.13 4.76
N PHE A 57 -2.15 -4.76 4.55
CA PHE A 57 -1.63 -5.70 5.53
C PHE A 57 -1.38 -5.01 6.87
N LEU A 58 -0.71 -3.86 6.83
CA LEU A 58 -0.39 -3.16 8.06
C LEU A 58 -1.63 -2.68 8.78
N ALA A 59 -2.64 -2.25 8.03
CA ALA A 59 -3.88 -1.79 8.64
C ALA A 59 -4.64 -2.93 9.30
N SER A 60 -4.45 -4.16 8.83
CA SER A 60 -5.15 -5.31 9.38
C SER A 60 -4.42 -5.97 10.55
N ASP A 61 -3.19 -5.57 10.80
CA ASP A 61 -2.41 -6.15 11.88
C ASP A 61 -2.74 -5.41 13.17
N ARG A 62 -3.61 -5.99 13.97
CA ARG A 62 -4.14 -5.30 15.13
C ARG A 62 -3.09 -4.95 16.18
N ALA A 63 -2.14 -5.84 16.38
CA ALA A 63 -1.09 -5.57 17.35
C ALA A 63 -0.24 -4.40 16.91
N PHE A 64 0.06 -4.35 15.62
CA PHE A 64 0.86 -3.27 15.07
C PHE A 64 0.12 -1.94 15.15
N VAL A 65 -1.14 -1.93 14.74
CA VAL A 65 -1.95 -0.70 14.75
C VAL A 65 -2.07 -0.18 16.18
N ARG A 66 -2.31 -1.09 17.13
CA ARG A 66 -2.46 -0.70 18.53
C ARG A 66 -1.17 -0.06 19.06
N GLY A 67 -0.03 -0.62 18.69
CA GLY A 67 1.25 -0.08 19.11
C GLY A 67 1.52 1.30 18.55
N ARG A 68 1.10 1.53 17.31
CA ARG A 68 1.33 2.82 16.69
C ARG A 68 0.43 3.92 17.25
N SER A 69 -0.70 3.52 17.81
CA SER A 69 -1.66 4.50 18.30
C SER A 69 -1.22 5.19 19.58
N ARG A 70 -0.16 4.71 20.20
CA ARG A 70 0.24 5.25 21.48
C ARG A 70 1.03 6.49 21.39
#